data_805451b0a8f4eb41c18f1a24a9b8a757
#
_entry.id   805451b0a8f4eb41c18f1a24a9b8a757
#
_cell.length_a   1.000
_cell.length_b   1.000
_cell.length_c   1.000
_cell.angle_alpha   90.00
_cell.angle_beta   90.00
_cell.angle_gamma   90.00
#
_symmetry.space_group_name_H-M   'P 1'
#
loop_
_entity.id
_entity.type
_entity.pdbx_description
1 polymer ?
#
loop_
_entity_poly.entity_id
_entity_poly.type
_entity_poly.pdbx_seq_one_letter_code
_entity_poly.pdbx_strand_id
1 'polypeptide(L)'
;MTDQSVLGDVSFCHLVVGVTDMDRALAFYRDVLGMEIVFETLISGEPFDAALHSNRKQEGRVVGGLLGGLMIELLSIGADPPGNDAAHRTFTGIHNVSLSVTDLDDTHRRIIDAGYTPDQAPFEIGGVRMFFVKDPDGTPVEFIELPDGARSTYEMHRGVQLQMGPVR
;
A
#
# COMPACT_ATOMS: atom_id res chain seq x y z
N MET A 1 33.34 0.28 12.06
CA MET A 1 31.99 0.27 12.66
C MET A 1 31.06 0.18 11.50
N THR A 2 30.44 -0.98 11.26
CA THR A 2 29.41 -1.13 10.25
C THR A 2 28.20 -0.39 10.78
N ASP A 3 27.81 0.66 10.06
CA ASP A 3 26.63 1.48 10.31
C ASP A 3 25.40 0.57 10.09
N GLN A 4 25.00 -0.14 11.15
CA GLN A 4 23.78 -0.95 11.07
C GLN A 4 22.59 -0.01 11.12
N SER A 5 21.76 -0.06 10.08
CA SER A 5 20.47 0.63 10.07
C SER A 5 19.70 0.35 11.36
N VAL A 6 19.03 1.35 11.92
CA VAL A 6 18.19 1.23 13.12
C VAL A 6 17.10 0.15 12.95
N LEU A 7 16.62 -0.05 11.73
CA LEU A 7 15.57 -1.01 11.40
C LEU A 7 16.09 -2.42 11.08
N GLY A 8 17.42 -2.60 10.90
CA GLY A 8 17.98 -3.84 10.40
C GLY A 8 17.65 -4.06 8.92
N ASP A 9 17.24 -5.29 8.55
CA ASP A 9 16.90 -5.63 7.17
C ASP A 9 15.47 -5.20 6.83
N VAL A 10 15.34 -4.34 5.81
CA VAL A 10 14.08 -3.98 5.17
C VAL A 10 14.12 -4.38 3.70
N SER A 11 12.97 -4.68 3.12
CA SER A 11 12.83 -4.98 1.68
C SER A 11 11.77 -4.09 1.07
N PHE A 12 11.99 -3.70 -0.18
CA PHE A 12 10.94 -3.01 -0.92
C PHE A 12 9.77 -3.99 -1.15
N CYS A 13 8.56 -3.55 -0.87
CA CYS A 13 7.36 -4.36 -1.03
C CYS A 13 6.63 -4.00 -2.32
N HIS A 14 5.99 -2.85 -2.35
CA HIS A 14 5.27 -2.35 -3.53
C HIS A 14 5.19 -0.83 -3.52
N LEU A 15 4.76 -0.27 -4.65
CA LEU A 15 4.41 1.13 -4.77
C LEU A 15 2.91 1.25 -5.02
N VAL A 16 2.23 2.13 -4.28
CA VAL A 16 0.81 2.42 -4.52
C VAL A 16 0.66 3.73 -5.29
N VAL A 17 -0.10 3.67 -6.37
CA VAL A 17 -0.47 4.82 -7.20
C VAL A 17 -1.96 5.06 -7.05
N GLY A 18 -2.33 6.19 -6.47
CA GLY A 18 -3.72 6.62 -6.37
C GLY A 18 -4.25 7.06 -7.74
N VAL A 19 -5.41 6.54 -8.13
CA VAL A 19 -6.06 6.85 -9.41
C VAL A 19 -7.53 7.20 -9.20
N THR A 20 -8.07 8.10 -10.02
CA THR A 20 -9.48 8.51 -9.92
C THR A 20 -10.41 7.60 -10.71
N ASP A 21 -9.89 6.95 -11.75
CA ASP A 21 -10.62 6.07 -12.66
C ASP A 21 -9.75 4.83 -12.95
N MET A 22 -10.14 3.69 -12.40
CA MET A 22 -9.39 2.46 -12.52
C MET A 22 -9.34 1.92 -13.95
N ASP A 23 -10.41 2.04 -14.71
CA ASP A 23 -10.46 1.49 -16.07
C ASP A 23 -9.56 2.31 -17.00
N ARG A 24 -9.53 3.62 -16.84
CA ARG A 24 -8.61 4.50 -17.53
C ARG A 24 -7.16 4.26 -17.11
N ALA A 25 -6.91 4.03 -15.83
CA ALA A 25 -5.58 3.69 -15.34
C ALA A 25 -5.10 2.35 -15.92
N LEU A 26 -5.96 1.33 -15.95
CA LEU A 26 -5.64 0.03 -16.54
C LEU A 26 -5.38 0.11 -18.04
N ALA A 27 -6.12 0.93 -18.78
CA ALA A 27 -5.84 1.17 -20.20
C ALA A 27 -4.44 1.73 -20.41
N PHE A 28 -3.92 2.52 -19.48
CA PHE A 28 -2.56 3.03 -19.55
C PHE A 28 -1.53 2.02 -19.00
N TYR A 29 -1.65 1.62 -17.74
CA TYR A 29 -0.63 0.80 -17.07
C TYR A 29 -0.54 -0.60 -17.68
N ARG A 30 -1.67 -1.24 -17.94
CA ARG A 30 -1.73 -2.59 -18.51
C ARG A 30 -1.53 -2.57 -20.02
N ASP A 31 -2.35 -1.77 -20.74
CA ASP A 31 -2.44 -1.91 -22.20
C ASP A 31 -1.35 -1.12 -22.93
N VAL A 32 -0.88 0.00 -22.35
CA VAL A 32 0.21 0.81 -22.96
C VAL A 32 1.55 0.44 -22.36
N LEU A 33 1.68 0.38 -21.02
CA LEU A 33 2.96 0.13 -20.36
C LEU A 33 3.28 -1.35 -20.19
N GLY A 34 2.31 -2.25 -20.38
CA GLY A 34 2.52 -3.69 -20.28
C GLY A 34 2.59 -4.22 -18.84
N MET A 35 1.88 -3.59 -17.90
CA MET A 35 1.78 -4.09 -16.53
C MET A 35 1.09 -5.46 -16.54
N GLU A 36 1.77 -6.47 -16.01
CA GLU A 36 1.22 -7.81 -15.83
C GLU A 36 0.37 -7.84 -14.56
N ILE A 37 -0.95 -8.00 -14.70
CA ILE A 37 -1.87 -8.02 -13.56
C ILE A 37 -1.67 -9.29 -12.75
N VAL A 38 -1.46 -9.13 -11.44
CA VAL A 38 -1.26 -10.22 -10.47
C VAL A 38 -2.51 -10.46 -9.65
N PHE A 39 -3.17 -9.39 -9.20
CA PHE A 39 -4.41 -9.49 -8.42
C PHE A 39 -5.30 -8.26 -8.58
N GLU A 40 -6.57 -8.45 -8.23
CA GLU A 40 -7.54 -7.38 -8.04
C GLU A 40 -8.37 -7.69 -6.79
N THR A 41 -8.64 -6.66 -5.97
CA THR A 41 -9.45 -6.81 -4.76
C THR A 41 -10.17 -5.52 -4.41
N LEU A 42 -11.18 -5.64 -3.56
CA LEU A 42 -11.84 -4.53 -2.89
C LEU A 42 -11.37 -4.47 -1.43
N ILE A 43 -11.13 -3.28 -0.93
CA ILE A 43 -10.77 -3.03 0.47
C ILE A 43 -11.74 -2.04 1.08
N SER A 44 -12.16 -2.29 2.32
CA SER A 44 -13.06 -1.42 3.07
C SER A 44 -12.95 -1.71 4.57
N GLY A 45 -13.61 -0.87 5.37
CA GLY A 45 -13.69 -1.06 6.82
C GLY A 45 -13.00 0.04 7.59
N GLU A 46 -13.25 0.07 8.91
CA GLU A 46 -12.77 1.13 9.79
C GLU A 46 -11.25 1.35 9.76
N PRO A 47 -10.39 0.31 9.73
CA PRO A 47 -8.94 0.52 9.59
C PRO A 47 -8.55 1.19 8.28
N PHE A 48 -9.25 0.89 7.18
CA PHE A 48 -9.01 1.53 5.88
C PHE A 48 -9.47 2.99 5.88
N ASP A 49 -10.65 3.27 6.45
CA ASP A 49 -11.16 4.64 6.62
C ASP A 49 -10.18 5.49 7.43
N ALA A 50 -9.66 4.93 8.53
CA ALA A 50 -8.68 5.60 9.39
C ALA A 50 -7.34 5.86 8.66
N ALA A 51 -6.85 4.89 7.89
CA ALA A 51 -5.62 5.04 7.10
C ALA A 51 -5.74 6.14 6.02
N LEU A 52 -6.95 6.35 5.51
CA LEU A 52 -7.28 7.44 4.58
C LEU A 52 -7.59 8.77 5.29
N HIS A 53 -7.53 8.82 6.62
CA HIS A 53 -8.00 9.96 7.43
C HIS A 53 -9.44 10.39 7.09
N SER A 54 -10.27 9.41 6.71
CA SER A 54 -11.66 9.64 6.32
C SER A 54 -12.59 9.49 7.52
N ASN A 55 -13.56 10.39 7.63
CA ASN A 55 -14.69 10.29 8.57
C ASN A 55 -15.93 9.62 7.94
N ARG A 56 -15.79 9.15 6.71
CA ARG A 56 -16.85 8.45 5.96
C ARG A 56 -16.35 7.04 5.60
N LYS A 57 -17.30 6.10 5.46
CA LYS A 57 -17.00 4.78 4.92
C LYS A 57 -16.47 4.90 3.50
N GLN A 58 -15.34 4.27 3.27
CA GLN A 58 -14.70 4.21 1.96
C GLN A 58 -14.66 2.77 1.45
N GLU A 59 -14.69 2.62 0.14
CA GLU A 59 -14.40 1.38 -0.54
C GLU A 59 -13.34 1.67 -1.60
N GLY A 60 -12.25 0.91 -1.56
CA GLY A 60 -11.16 1.01 -2.52
C GLY A 60 -11.14 -0.19 -3.44
N ARG A 61 -10.92 0.04 -4.74
CA ARG A 61 -10.56 -0.99 -5.71
C ARG A 61 -9.05 -0.96 -5.88
N VAL A 62 -8.40 -2.10 -5.64
CA VAL A 62 -6.95 -2.26 -5.78
C VAL A 62 -6.68 -3.23 -6.93
N VAL A 63 -5.82 -2.84 -7.84
CA VAL A 63 -5.29 -3.73 -8.88
C VAL A 63 -3.77 -3.72 -8.79
N GLY A 64 -3.19 -4.87 -8.45
CA GLY A 64 -1.75 -5.05 -8.35
C GLY A 64 -1.17 -5.78 -9.55
N GLY A 65 0.01 -5.35 -9.99
CA GLY A 65 0.70 -5.96 -11.11
C GLY A 65 2.20 -5.67 -11.16
N LEU A 66 2.89 -6.42 -11.97
CA LEU A 66 4.31 -6.21 -12.24
C LEU A 66 4.51 -5.27 -13.42
N LEU A 67 5.28 -4.23 -13.22
CA LEU A 67 5.75 -3.34 -14.28
C LEU A 67 7.29 -3.23 -14.18
N GLY A 68 7.99 -3.77 -15.17
CA GLY A 68 9.46 -3.75 -15.19
C GLY A 68 10.11 -4.46 -14.00
N GLY A 69 9.44 -5.47 -13.42
CA GLY A 69 9.91 -6.20 -12.23
C GLY A 69 9.58 -5.52 -10.89
N LEU A 70 8.96 -4.34 -10.91
CA LEU A 70 8.49 -3.64 -9.72
C LEU A 70 7.00 -3.95 -9.50
N MET A 71 6.64 -4.30 -8.27
CA MET A 71 5.23 -4.46 -7.88
C MET A 71 4.59 -3.09 -7.69
N ILE A 72 3.56 -2.82 -8.50
CA ILE A 72 2.75 -1.60 -8.43
C ILE A 72 1.31 -1.97 -8.11
N GLU A 73 0.70 -1.21 -7.23
CA GLU A 73 -0.73 -1.30 -6.91
C GLU A 73 -1.42 0.00 -7.30
N LEU A 74 -2.41 -0.10 -8.17
CA LEU A 74 -3.31 1.00 -8.49
C LEU A 74 -4.45 0.98 -7.47
N LEU A 75 -4.69 2.11 -6.82
CA LEU A 75 -5.77 2.25 -5.84
C LEU A 75 -6.73 3.35 -6.26
N SER A 76 -7.99 2.99 -6.47
CA SER A 76 -9.08 3.93 -6.71
C SER A 76 -10.08 3.88 -5.55
N ILE A 77 -10.46 5.04 -5.01
CA ILE A 77 -11.49 5.18 -3.98
C ILE A 77 -12.69 6.01 -4.47
N GLY A 78 -12.99 5.89 -5.76
CA GLY A 78 -14.11 6.56 -6.41
C GLY A 78 -13.83 8.00 -6.83
N ALA A 79 -14.88 8.69 -7.28
CA ALA A 79 -14.78 10.03 -7.88
C ALA A 79 -14.62 11.17 -6.86
N ASP A 80 -14.83 10.90 -5.57
CA ASP A 80 -14.72 11.88 -4.48
C ASP A 80 -13.82 11.33 -3.37
N PRO A 81 -12.51 11.25 -3.61
CA PRO A 81 -11.58 10.74 -2.61
C PRO A 81 -11.52 11.65 -1.39
N PRO A 82 -11.37 11.09 -0.17
CA PRO A 82 -11.18 11.89 1.02
C PRO A 82 -9.87 12.67 0.94
N GLY A 83 -9.84 13.86 1.54
CA GLY A 83 -8.61 14.61 1.74
C GLY A 83 -8.22 15.57 0.64
N ASN A 84 -9.14 15.98 -0.22
CA ASN A 84 -8.97 17.17 -1.05
C ASN A 84 -9.02 18.47 -0.26
N ASP A 85 -8.88 18.39 1.05
CA ASP A 85 -8.62 19.57 1.85
C ASP A 85 -7.25 20.11 1.48
N ALA A 86 -7.25 21.38 1.29
CA ALA A 86 -6.24 22.19 0.67
C ALA A 86 -4.79 22.01 1.13
N ALA A 87 -4.52 21.27 2.12
CA ALA A 87 -3.17 21.02 2.48
C ALA A 87 -2.53 19.91 1.72
N HIS A 88 -3.29 19.30 0.91
CA HIS A 88 -3.12 18.29 0.64
C HIS A 88 -2.88 17.32 -0.30
N ARG A 89 -3.25 16.34 -0.40
CA ARG A 89 -2.94 15.26 -1.28
C ARG A 89 -4.11 15.06 -2.19
N THR A 90 -3.94 15.46 -3.42
CA THR A 90 -4.72 14.80 -4.47
C THR A 90 -4.45 13.31 -4.30
N PHE A 91 -5.50 12.51 -4.19
CA PHE A 91 -5.37 11.05 -4.08
C PHE A 91 -4.78 10.41 -5.36
N THR A 92 -4.54 11.22 -6.37
CA THR A 92 -3.89 10.84 -7.62
C THR A 92 -2.37 10.95 -7.49
N GLY A 93 -1.64 9.99 -8.05
CA GLY A 93 -0.18 9.93 -8.01
C GLY A 93 0.34 8.82 -7.07
N ILE A 94 1.58 8.95 -6.66
CA ILE A 94 2.18 8.03 -5.69
C ILE A 94 1.57 8.30 -4.32
N HIS A 95 0.99 7.28 -3.70
CA HIS A 95 0.33 7.41 -2.40
C HIS A 95 1.28 7.14 -1.23
N ASN A 96 2.02 6.04 -1.27
CA ASN A 96 2.97 5.65 -0.22
C ASN A 96 4.08 4.77 -0.78
N VAL A 97 5.16 4.68 -0.03
CA VAL A 97 6.19 3.66 -0.21
C VAL A 97 5.96 2.56 0.81
N SER A 98 5.90 1.30 0.37
CA SER A 98 5.69 0.16 1.25
C SER A 98 6.96 -0.66 1.42
N LEU A 99 7.31 -0.96 2.67
CA LEU A 99 8.48 -1.72 3.07
C LEU A 99 8.04 -2.95 3.87
N SER A 100 8.36 -4.15 3.40
CA SER A 100 8.07 -5.36 4.15
C SER A 100 9.06 -5.56 5.29
N VAL A 101 8.55 -6.01 6.44
CA VAL A 101 9.32 -6.31 7.64
C VAL A 101 8.94 -7.70 8.17
N THR A 102 9.80 -8.29 8.97
CA THR A 102 9.58 -9.63 9.53
C THR A 102 8.93 -9.62 10.91
N ASP A 103 8.95 -8.47 11.59
CA ASP A 103 8.35 -8.25 12.90
C ASP A 103 7.83 -6.83 12.96
N LEU A 104 6.53 -6.70 12.79
CA LEU A 104 5.88 -5.40 12.71
C LEU A 104 5.86 -4.69 14.06
N ASP A 105 5.68 -5.43 15.16
CA ASP A 105 5.60 -4.85 16.49
C ASP A 105 6.97 -4.33 16.94
N ASP A 106 8.05 -5.06 16.66
CA ASP A 106 9.41 -4.58 16.91
C ASP A 106 9.76 -3.38 16.02
N THR A 107 9.38 -3.42 14.76
CA THR A 107 9.58 -2.29 13.84
C THR A 107 8.84 -1.04 14.32
N HIS A 108 7.59 -1.17 14.74
CA HIS A 108 6.81 -0.06 15.27
C HIS A 108 7.47 0.58 16.50
N ARG A 109 7.98 -0.24 17.42
CA ARG A 109 8.72 0.22 18.60
C ARG A 109 9.99 0.98 18.19
N ARG A 110 10.79 0.42 17.28
CA ARG A 110 12.04 1.05 16.80
C ARG A 110 11.81 2.38 16.10
N ILE A 111 10.73 2.53 15.37
CA ILE A 111 10.34 3.81 14.75
C ILE A 111 10.07 4.86 15.81
N ILE A 112 9.36 4.50 16.88
CA ILE A 112 9.12 5.40 18.02
C ILE A 112 10.42 5.75 18.74
N ASP A 113 11.26 4.76 19.02
CA ASP A 113 12.55 4.95 19.68
C ASP A 113 13.50 5.84 18.85
N ALA A 114 13.38 5.80 17.52
CA ALA A 114 14.09 6.68 16.59
C ALA A 114 13.52 8.11 16.51
N GLY A 115 12.43 8.39 17.23
CA GLY A 115 11.85 9.74 17.33
C GLY A 115 10.78 10.04 16.27
N TYR A 116 10.30 9.06 15.51
CA TYR A 116 9.17 9.23 14.58
C TYR A 116 7.88 8.81 15.24
N THR A 117 6.78 9.44 14.82
CA THR A 117 5.44 9.15 15.34
C THR A 117 4.64 8.42 14.28
N PRO A 118 4.32 7.12 14.47
CA PRO A 118 3.39 6.42 13.60
C PRO A 118 2.01 7.09 13.59
N ASP A 119 1.35 7.07 12.44
CA ASP A 119 0.01 7.65 12.27
C ASP A 119 -1.04 6.89 13.11
N GLN A 120 -0.81 5.58 13.34
CA GLN A 120 -1.67 4.72 14.18
C GLN A 120 -0.88 3.50 14.70
N ALA A 121 -1.47 2.77 15.63
CA ALA A 121 -0.96 1.47 16.05
C ALA A 121 -1.04 0.45 14.90
N PRO A 122 -0.23 -0.62 14.93
CA PRO A 122 -0.36 -1.72 13.98
C PRO A 122 -1.80 -2.24 13.89
N PHE A 123 -2.29 -2.45 12.66
CA PHE A 123 -3.64 -2.92 12.36
C PHE A 123 -3.60 -3.98 11.26
N GLU A 124 -4.73 -4.64 11.02
CA GLU A 124 -4.85 -5.71 10.03
C GLU A 124 -5.95 -5.41 9.01
N ILE A 125 -5.65 -5.65 7.74
CA ILE A 125 -6.62 -5.68 6.64
C ILE A 125 -6.40 -6.94 5.81
N GLY A 126 -7.42 -7.78 5.70
CA GLY A 126 -7.36 -8.94 4.80
C GLY A 126 -6.25 -9.95 5.15
N GLY A 127 -5.89 -10.09 6.42
CA GLY A 127 -4.84 -11.01 6.87
C GLY A 127 -3.42 -10.44 6.76
N VAL A 128 -3.29 -9.16 6.42
CA VAL A 128 -2.00 -8.45 6.32
C VAL A 128 -1.93 -7.40 7.42
N ARG A 129 -0.87 -7.41 8.21
CA ARG A 129 -0.63 -6.45 9.29
C ARG A 129 0.22 -5.30 8.79
N MET A 130 -0.11 -4.07 9.18
CA MET A 130 0.61 -2.88 8.73
C MET A 130 0.47 -1.70 9.70
N PHE A 131 1.34 -0.69 9.54
CA PHE A 131 1.18 0.66 10.06
C PHE A 131 1.86 1.67 9.15
N PHE A 132 1.54 2.96 9.34
CA PHE A 132 2.12 4.05 8.56
C PHE A 132 2.88 5.02 9.46
N VAL A 133 3.92 5.62 8.89
CA VAL A 133 4.64 6.76 9.44
C VAL A 133 4.92 7.75 8.32
N LYS A 134 4.97 9.04 8.63
CA LYS A 134 5.38 10.05 7.64
C LYS A 134 6.88 10.24 7.69
N ASP A 135 7.49 10.38 6.53
CA ASP A 135 8.85 10.89 6.42
C ASP A 135 8.89 12.39 6.83
N PRO A 136 10.06 13.04 6.94
CA PRO A 136 10.15 14.45 7.30
C PRO A 136 9.43 15.41 6.35
N ASP A 137 9.19 15.01 5.10
CA ASP A 137 8.48 15.78 4.08
C ASP A 137 6.98 15.43 4.02
N GLY A 138 6.55 14.49 4.88
CA GLY A 138 5.16 14.06 4.99
C GLY A 138 4.76 12.96 4.01
N THR A 139 5.69 12.33 3.30
CA THR A 139 5.42 11.15 2.48
C THR A 139 5.08 9.96 3.37
N PRO A 140 3.94 9.28 3.19
CA PRO A 140 3.64 8.08 3.94
C PRO A 140 4.59 6.94 3.56
N VAL A 141 5.14 6.32 4.58
CA VAL A 141 5.88 5.06 4.50
C VAL A 141 5.04 4.01 5.24
N GLU A 142 4.67 2.98 4.53
CA GLU A 142 3.97 1.82 5.06
C GLU A 142 4.99 0.76 5.48
N PHE A 143 4.86 0.23 6.67
CA PHE A 143 5.53 -0.99 7.09
C PHE A 143 4.51 -2.13 7.11
N ILE A 144 4.83 -3.24 6.45
CA ILE A 144 3.90 -4.33 6.22
C ILE A 144 4.54 -5.68 6.60
N GLU A 145 3.82 -6.46 7.40
CA GLU A 145 4.14 -7.85 7.70
C GLU A 145 3.21 -8.77 6.92
N LEU A 146 3.80 -9.48 5.98
CA LEU A 146 3.06 -10.37 5.08
C LEU A 146 2.99 -11.79 5.66
N PRO A 147 1.89 -12.54 5.42
CA PRO A 147 1.75 -13.91 5.88
C PRO A 147 2.84 -14.81 5.27
N ASP A 148 3.10 -15.91 5.96
CA ASP A 148 4.04 -16.97 5.53
C ASP A 148 5.47 -16.48 5.25
N GLY A 149 5.85 -15.30 5.78
CA GLY A 149 7.17 -14.71 5.61
C GLY A 149 7.45 -14.19 4.20
N ALA A 150 6.42 -13.93 3.41
CA ALA A 150 6.55 -13.31 2.10
C ALA A 150 7.20 -11.93 2.23
N ARG A 151 8.09 -11.58 1.29
CA ARG A 151 8.82 -10.31 1.29
C ARG A 151 8.25 -9.26 0.33
N SER A 152 7.23 -9.64 -0.42
CA SER A 152 6.50 -8.74 -1.32
C SER A 152 5.09 -9.24 -1.56
N THR A 153 4.20 -8.35 -1.93
CA THR A 153 2.85 -8.73 -2.37
C THR A 153 2.88 -9.64 -3.60
N TYR A 154 3.92 -9.54 -4.42
CA TYR A 154 4.15 -10.48 -5.51
C TYR A 154 4.41 -11.90 -5.00
N GLU A 155 5.28 -12.08 -4.00
CA GLU A 155 5.54 -13.41 -3.41
C GLU A 155 4.29 -13.98 -2.76
N MET A 156 3.55 -13.17 -2.02
CA MET A 156 2.30 -13.57 -1.38
C MET A 156 1.26 -14.08 -2.40
N HIS A 157 1.16 -13.44 -3.56
CA HIS A 157 0.18 -13.81 -4.59
C HIS A 157 0.73 -14.74 -5.67
N ARG A 158 2.03 -15.05 -5.64
CA ARG A 158 2.68 -15.92 -6.62
C ARG A 158 2.12 -17.35 -6.54
N GLY A 159 1.43 -17.79 -7.57
CA GLY A 159 0.79 -19.10 -7.65
C GLY A 159 -0.71 -19.09 -7.35
N VAL A 160 -1.26 -17.98 -6.90
CA VAL A 160 -2.71 -17.78 -6.85
C VAL A 160 -3.19 -17.42 -8.26
N GLN A 161 -3.78 -18.38 -8.96
CA GLN A 161 -4.52 -18.07 -10.18
C GLN A 161 -5.77 -17.28 -9.78
N LEU A 162 -5.72 -15.97 -9.92
CA LEU A 162 -6.91 -15.14 -9.80
C LEU A 162 -7.83 -15.50 -10.97
N GLN A 163 -8.89 -16.23 -10.69
CA GLN A 163 -9.99 -16.34 -11.63
C GLN A 163 -10.67 -14.97 -11.68
N MET A 164 -10.21 -14.16 -12.62
CA MET A 164 -10.90 -12.92 -12.98
C MET A 164 -12.23 -13.30 -13.61
N GLY A 165 -13.26 -13.44 -12.79
CA GLY A 165 -14.62 -13.49 -13.30
C GLY A 165 -14.96 -12.13 -13.93
N PRO A 166 -15.80 -12.09 -14.99
CA PRO A 166 -16.19 -10.82 -15.57
C PRO A 166 -16.86 -9.97 -14.48
N VAL A 167 -16.29 -8.80 -14.25
CA VAL A 167 -16.92 -7.77 -13.42
C VAL A 167 -18.20 -7.36 -14.14
N ARG A 168 -19.35 -7.69 -13.53
CA ARG A 168 -20.68 -7.28 -14.02
C ARG A 168 -21.03 -5.90 -13.49
#